data_40a169ec4b03732e3c254257a937d6f7
#
_entry.id   40a169ec4b03732e3c254257a937d6f7
#
_cell.length_a   1.000
_cell.length_b   1.000
_cell.length_c   1.000
_cell.angle_alpha   90.00
_cell.angle_beta   90.00
_cell.angle_gamma   90.00
#
_symmetry.space_group_name_H-M   'P 1'
#
loop_
_entity.id
_entity.type
_entity.pdbx_description
1 polymer ?
#
loop_
_entity_poly.entity_id
_entity_poly.type
_entity_poly.pdbx_seq_one_letter_code
_entity_poly.pdbx_strand_id
1 'polypeptide(L)'
;MTNTKHEFSSESEFLAAYDASQFDRPSVTSDVLIFSVSNSVAENWRKADKQLFSVLLVHRDDYPQKGKWNLPGGFIGIDETALDAAYRILRNETGATGNIYLEQLYTFDAPNRDPRTRVFSIAHMALINKNKLHYSGKHDAKWFSIEYNNGKLLLHNEDLTLTEADLAFDHAMIIKTGIERLRNKIEYTDIVFDMMPSEFTLGELQQVYEIILGRKMIPAAFRRTIANKVVPTDKMRSGSGHRPSVLFKKHC
;
A
#
# COMPACT_ATOMS: atom_id res chain seq x y z
N MET A 1 44.67 10.65 9.90
CA MET A 1 44.07 10.45 11.22
C MET A 1 44.60 9.15 11.76
N THR A 2 45.48 9.19 12.76
CA THR A 2 46.12 8.03 13.36
C THR A 2 45.09 7.27 14.22
N ASN A 3 44.71 6.11 13.71
CA ASN A 3 43.79 5.20 14.42
C ASN A 3 44.60 4.52 15.56
N THR A 4 44.60 5.14 16.74
CA THR A 4 45.11 4.50 17.96
C THR A 4 44.15 3.37 18.29
N LYS A 5 44.53 2.11 18.00
CA LYS A 5 43.80 0.94 18.49
C LYS A 5 43.83 0.98 20.03
N HIS A 6 42.74 1.37 20.68
CA HIS A 6 42.52 1.09 22.09
C HIS A 6 42.34 -0.44 22.20
N GLU A 7 43.31 -1.12 22.83
CA GLU A 7 43.14 -2.53 23.20
C GLU A 7 42.26 -2.59 24.45
N PHE A 8 41.02 -3.05 24.29
CA PHE A 8 40.11 -3.32 25.40
C PHE A 8 40.37 -4.75 25.90
N SER A 9 40.35 -4.93 27.21
CA SER A 9 40.57 -6.25 27.85
C SER A 9 39.32 -7.13 27.80
N SER A 10 38.15 -6.55 27.59
CA SER A 10 36.85 -7.25 27.49
C SER A 10 35.85 -6.50 26.67
N GLU A 11 34.81 -7.21 26.15
CA GLU A 11 33.67 -6.65 25.47
C GLU A 11 32.91 -5.64 26.36
N SER A 12 32.79 -5.95 27.66
CA SER A 12 32.13 -5.06 28.64
C SER A 12 32.86 -3.71 28.76
N GLU A 13 34.20 -3.72 28.77
CA GLU A 13 35.01 -2.50 28.78
C GLU A 13 34.83 -1.71 27.49
N PHE A 14 34.84 -2.37 26.34
CA PHE A 14 34.57 -1.76 25.05
C PHE A 14 33.18 -1.09 25.02
N LEU A 15 32.12 -1.81 25.41
CA LEU A 15 30.76 -1.30 25.40
C LEU A 15 30.56 -0.12 26.35
N ALA A 16 31.23 -0.13 27.51
CA ALA A 16 31.20 0.98 28.49
C ALA A 16 31.89 2.25 27.96
N ALA A 17 32.92 2.08 27.11
CA ALA A 17 33.66 3.18 26.50
C ALA A 17 33.12 3.61 25.14
N TYR A 18 32.19 2.84 24.56
CA TYR A 18 31.66 3.11 23.23
C TYR A 18 30.80 4.35 23.20
N ASP A 19 31.24 5.37 22.48
CA ASP A 19 30.51 6.60 22.24
C ASP A 19 29.93 6.61 20.82
N ALA A 20 28.64 6.28 20.75
CA ALA A 20 27.92 6.25 19.49
C ALA A 20 27.66 7.66 18.90
N SER A 21 27.87 8.75 19.66
CA SER A 21 27.72 10.13 19.18
C SER A 21 28.82 10.57 18.20
N GLN A 22 29.91 9.80 18.12
CA GLN A 22 30.99 10.03 17.17
C GLN A 22 30.60 9.74 15.71
N PHE A 23 29.45 9.11 15.48
CA PHE A 23 28.95 8.77 14.16
C PHE A 23 27.67 9.51 13.85
N ASP A 24 27.58 10.07 12.64
CA ASP A 24 26.34 10.63 12.14
C ASP A 24 25.25 9.54 12.09
N ARG A 25 24.09 9.85 12.63
CA ARG A 25 22.96 8.91 12.72
C ARG A 25 21.80 9.40 11.86
N PRO A 26 21.45 8.68 10.81
CA PRO A 26 20.23 8.97 10.07
C PRO A 26 19.00 8.66 10.92
N SER A 27 17.93 9.43 10.73
CA SER A 27 16.61 9.05 11.22
C SER A 27 16.03 7.93 10.34
N VAL A 28 15.24 7.05 10.95
CA VAL A 28 14.56 5.96 10.24
C VAL A 28 13.06 6.14 10.36
N THR A 29 12.36 6.06 9.22
CA THR A 29 10.90 6.12 9.14
C THR A 29 10.33 4.83 8.55
N SER A 30 9.05 4.58 8.79
CA SER A 30 8.26 3.63 8.02
C SER A 30 7.18 4.40 7.29
N ASP A 31 7.12 4.26 5.96
CA ASP A 31 6.03 4.75 5.12
C ASP A 31 5.17 3.55 4.70
N VAL A 32 3.85 3.63 4.86
CA VAL A 32 2.94 2.51 4.58
C VAL A 32 2.10 2.82 3.36
N LEU A 33 2.40 2.13 2.27
CA LEU A 33 1.64 2.18 1.04
C LEU A 33 0.42 1.26 1.16
N ILE A 34 -0.76 1.84 1.34
CA ILE A 34 -1.99 1.10 1.57
C ILE A 34 -2.81 1.08 0.29
N PHE A 35 -2.93 -0.10 -0.32
CA PHE A 35 -3.75 -0.33 -1.51
C PHE A 35 -5.09 -0.97 -1.17
N SER A 36 -6.11 -0.62 -1.96
CA SER A 36 -7.44 -1.23 -1.89
C SER A 36 -8.08 -1.31 -3.27
N VAL A 37 -9.08 -2.17 -3.39
CA VAL A 37 -10.01 -2.19 -4.52
C VAL A 37 -11.43 -1.95 -4.03
N SER A 38 -12.24 -1.29 -4.85
CA SER A 38 -13.64 -1.01 -4.54
C SER A 38 -14.46 -0.83 -5.82
N ASN A 39 -15.77 -0.99 -5.68
CA ASN A 39 -16.69 -0.67 -6.76
C ASN A 39 -16.86 0.85 -6.86
N SER A 40 -16.80 1.41 -8.07
CA SER A 40 -17.35 2.75 -8.30
C SER A 40 -18.88 2.66 -8.23
N VAL A 41 -19.52 3.62 -7.59
CA VAL A 41 -20.98 3.75 -7.69
C VAL A 41 -21.29 4.13 -9.14
N ALA A 42 -22.02 3.27 -9.85
CA ALA A 42 -22.40 3.57 -11.23
C ALA A 42 -23.43 4.72 -11.20
N GLU A 43 -23.11 5.82 -11.88
CA GLU A 43 -24.04 6.96 -12.08
C GLU A 43 -25.33 6.55 -12.80
N ASN A 44 -25.35 5.37 -13.38
CA ASN A 44 -26.50 4.87 -14.15
C ASN A 44 -26.60 3.35 -14.02
N TRP A 45 -27.79 2.83 -13.68
CA TRP A 45 -28.10 1.40 -13.53
C TRP A 45 -27.77 0.52 -14.78
N ARG A 46 -27.51 1.13 -15.94
CA ARG A 46 -27.12 0.43 -17.19
C ARG A 46 -25.60 0.20 -17.32
N LYS A 47 -24.78 0.86 -16.48
CA LYS A 47 -23.33 0.65 -16.49
C LYS A 47 -22.99 -0.38 -15.40
N ALA A 48 -22.25 -1.42 -15.74
CA ALA A 48 -21.68 -2.33 -14.75
C ALA A 48 -20.77 -1.57 -13.78
N ASP A 49 -20.81 -1.92 -12.49
CA ASP A 49 -19.90 -1.38 -11.49
C ASP A 49 -18.47 -1.57 -11.97
N LYS A 50 -17.72 -0.48 -12.00
CA LYS A 50 -16.32 -0.48 -12.42
C LYS A 50 -15.46 -0.63 -11.16
N GLN A 51 -14.51 -1.56 -11.20
CA GLN A 51 -13.52 -1.66 -10.12
C GLN A 51 -12.57 -0.48 -10.15
N LEU A 52 -12.24 0.05 -8.97
CA LEU A 52 -11.23 1.10 -8.77
C LEU A 52 -10.09 0.52 -7.93
N PHE A 53 -8.86 0.68 -8.40
CA PHE A 53 -7.66 0.43 -7.64
C PHE A 53 -7.20 1.74 -7.00
N SER A 54 -7.03 1.75 -5.69
CA SER A 54 -6.87 2.99 -4.93
C SER A 54 -5.73 2.90 -3.92
N VAL A 55 -5.18 4.07 -3.59
CA VAL A 55 -4.19 4.29 -2.53
C VAL A 55 -4.76 5.25 -1.48
N LEU A 56 -4.45 5.02 -0.21
CA LEU A 56 -4.76 5.94 0.89
C LEU A 56 -3.67 6.98 1.01
N LEU A 57 -4.04 8.26 0.99
CA LEU A 57 -3.15 9.39 1.23
C LEU A 57 -3.66 10.26 2.36
N VAL A 58 -2.75 10.93 3.04
CA VAL A 58 -3.01 11.87 4.13
C VAL A 58 -2.62 13.27 3.68
N HIS A 59 -3.48 14.26 3.90
CA HIS A 59 -3.15 15.65 3.66
C HIS A 59 -2.21 16.19 4.74
N ARG A 60 -1.17 16.92 4.35
CA ARG A 60 -0.17 17.46 5.29
C ARG A 60 -0.57 18.85 5.76
N ASP A 61 -0.83 18.98 7.04
CA ASP A 61 -1.11 20.27 7.68
C ASP A 61 0.14 20.96 8.24
N ASP A 62 1.27 20.22 8.35
CA ASP A 62 2.52 20.66 8.94
C ASP A 62 3.71 20.69 7.97
N TYR A 63 4.72 21.50 8.29
CA TYR A 63 6.01 21.52 7.60
C TYR A 63 6.85 20.28 7.94
N PRO A 64 7.72 19.85 7.01
CA PRO A 64 7.95 20.38 5.67
C PRO A 64 6.85 19.96 4.69
N GLN A 65 6.77 20.65 3.55
CA GLN A 65 5.87 20.37 2.45
C GLN A 65 4.36 20.39 2.82
N LYS A 66 3.98 21.34 3.68
CA LYS A 66 2.59 21.64 4.04
C LYS A 66 1.72 21.83 2.78
N GLY A 67 0.48 21.30 2.81
CA GLY A 67 -0.48 21.36 1.71
C GLY A 67 -0.31 20.25 0.66
N LYS A 68 0.72 19.40 0.77
CA LYS A 68 0.88 18.23 -0.11
C LYS A 68 0.25 16.99 0.49
N TRP A 69 0.11 15.97 -0.35
CA TRP A 69 -0.38 14.64 0.06
C TRP A 69 0.78 13.68 0.29
N ASN A 70 0.69 12.85 1.31
CA ASN A 70 1.71 11.86 1.64
C ASN A 70 1.11 10.47 1.93
N LEU A 71 1.92 9.45 1.84
CA LEU A 71 1.60 8.15 2.41
C LEU A 71 1.52 8.26 3.93
N PRO A 72 0.64 7.49 4.59
CA PRO A 72 0.75 7.27 6.03
C PRO A 72 2.17 6.90 6.41
N GLY A 73 2.75 7.57 7.39
CA GLY A 73 4.14 7.34 7.76
C GLY A 73 4.52 7.96 9.09
N GLY A 74 5.67 7.56 9.61
CA GLY A 74 6.20 8.09 10.86
C GLY A 74 7.58 7.55 11.19
N PHE A 75 8.22 8.19 12.16
CA PHE A 75 9.49 7.70 12.68
C PHE A 75 9.31 6.38 13.41
N ILE A 76 10.31 5.51 13.26
CA ILE A 76 10.41 4.26 14.00
C ILE A 76 10.93 4.58 15.40
N GLY A 77 10.22 4.14 16.43
CA GLY A 77 10.64 4.30 17.83
C GLY A 77 11.87 3.44 18.15
N ILE A 78 12.57 3.81 19.23
CA ILE A 78 13.80 3.12 19.62
C ILE A 78 13.56 1.66 20.05
N ASP A 79 12.37 1.38 20.58
CA ASP A 79 11.98 0.07 21.11
C ASP A 79 11.02 -0.70 20.21
N GLU A 80 10.87 -0.28 18.94
CA GLU A 80 10.00 -0.98 17.98
C GLU A 80 10.76 -1.38 16.71
N THR A 81 10.34 -2.49 16.10
CA THR A 81 10.84 -2.87 14.78
C THR A 81 10.18 -2.04 13.67
N ALA A 82 10.75 -2.03 12.47
CA ALA A 82 10.13 -1.37 11.31
C ALA A 82 8.73 -1.96 11.00
N LEU A 83 8.54 -3.25 11.24
CA LEU A 83 7.26 -3.93 11.04
C LEU A 83 6.24 -3.50 12.12
N ASP A 84 6.64 -3.37 13.38
CA ASP A 84 5.77 -2.87 14.46
C ASP A 84 5.33 -1.44 14.17
N ALA A 85 6.26 -0.58 13.73
CA ALA A 85 5.95 0.79 13.32
C ALA A 85 4.94 0.81 12.15
N ALA A 86 5.12 -0.05 11.14
CA ALA A 86 4.20 -0.15 10.02
C ALA A 86 2.78 -0.58 10.47
N TYR A 87 2.66 -1.56 11.36
CA TYR A 87 1.37 -1.96 11.94
C TYR A 87 0.75 -0.84 12.78
N ARG A 88 1.54 -0.13 13.58
CA ARG A 88 1.07 1.01 14.38
C ARG A 88 0.50 2.11 13.48
N ILE A 89 1.24 2.49 12.43
CA ILE A 89 0.81 3.50 11.45
C ILE A 89 -0.47 3.03 10.75
N LEU A 90 -0.49 1.81 10.25
CA LEU A 90 -1.65 1.23 9.58
C LEU A 90 -2.92 1.29 10.45
N ARG A 91 -2.83 0.87 11.71
CA ARG A 91 -3.97 0.91 12.65
C ARG A 91 -4.42 2.33 12.94
N ASN A 92 -3.49 3.26 13.14
CA ASN A 92 -3.80 4.66 13.45
C ASN A 92 -4.55 5.34 12.29
N GLU A 93 -4.16 5.05 11.05
CA GLU A 93 -4.74 5.68 9.87
C GLU A 93 -6.01 5.00 9.37
N THR A 94 -6.17 3.71 9.60
CA THR A 94 -7.29 2.96 9.00
C THR A 94 -8.26 2.39 10.02
N GLY A 95 -7.88 2.34 11.30
CA GLY A 95 -8.64 1.59 12.31
C GLY A 95 -8.67 0.08 12.07
N ALA A 96 -7.90 -0.41 11.11
CA ALA A 96 -7.93 -1.80 10.70
C ALA A 96 -7.38 -2.71 11.80
N THR A 97 -8.13 -3.77 12.11
CA THR A 97 -7.76 -4.80 13.07
C THR A 97 -7.78 -6.17 12.38
N GLY A 98 -6.99 -7.13 12.91
CA GLY A 98 -6.92 -8.49 12.39
C GLY A 98 -5.75 -8.74 11.45
N ASN A 99 -5.83 -9.85 10.72
CA ASN A 99 -4.77 -10.28 9.81
C ASN A 99 -4.85 -9.48 8.50
N ILE A 100 -3.92 -8.53 8.33
CA ILE A 100 -3.80 -7.69 7.14
C ILE A 100 -2.53 -8.10 6.42
N TYR A 101 -2.61 -8.23 5.10
CA TYR A 101 -1.40 -8.40 4.31
C TYR A 101 -0.51 -7.17 4.44
N LEU A 102 0.68 -7.36 4.96
CA LEU A 102 1.70 -6.33 5.11
C LEU A 102 3.06 -6.95 4.80
N GLU A 103 3.80 -6.35 3.87
CA GLU A 103 5.16 -6.75 3.53
C GLU A 103 6.08 -5.55 3.39
N GLN A 104 7.37 -5.73 3.68
CA GLN A 104 8.36 -4.73 3.36
C GLN A 104 8.47 -4.59 1.83
N LEU A 105 8.31 -3.37 1.34
CA LEU A 105 8.38 -3.06 -0.07
C LEU A 105 9.83 -2.84 -0.52
N TYR A 106 10.47 -1.83 0.04
CA TYR A 106 11.83 -1.42 -0.28
C TYR A 106 12.35 -0.42 0.77
N THR A 107 13.65 -0.19 0.80
CA THR A 107 14.25 0.88 1.59
C THR A 107 14.59 2.06 0.68
N PHE A 108 13.97 3.21 0.92
CA PHE A 108 14.19 4.46 0.19
C PHE A 108 15.18 5.31 0.97
N ASP A 109 16.36 5.51 0.40
CA ASP A 109 17.51 6.07 1.08
C ASP A 109 18.22 7.19 0.29
N ALA A 110 17.56 7.81 -0.67
CA ALA A 110 18.13 8.93 -1.40
C ALA A 110 18.61 10.04 -0.41
N PRO A 111 19.84 10.57 -0.53
CA PRO A 111 20.40 11.51 0.45
C PRO A 111 19.53 12.71 0.77
N ASN A 112 18.82 13.23 -0.21
CA ASN A 112 18.03 14.46 -0.12
C ASN A 112 16.52 14.20 -0.13
N ARG A 113 16.07 12.96 0.22
CA ARG A 113 14.65 12.62 0.22
C ARG A 113 13.84 13.43 1.24
N ASP A 114 14.46 13.84 2.33
CA ASP A 114 13.86 14.68 3.37
C ASP A 114 14.74 15.93 3.60
N PRO A 115 14.19 17.15 3.52
CA PRO A 115 14.97 18.38 3.66
C PRO A 115 15.45 18.66 5.09
N ARG A 116 14.95 17.95 6.09
CA ARG A 116 15.27 18.19 7.51
C ARG A 116 16.61 17.59 7.90
N THR A 117 16.84 16.35 7.50
CA THR A 117 18.01 15.55 7.86
C THR A 117 18.13 14.32 6.98
N ARG A 118 19.21 13.56 7.15
CA ARG A 118 19.36 12.23 6.52
C ARG A 118 18.29 11.29 7.07
N VAL A 119 17.40 10.81 6.19
CA VAL A 119 16.30 9.90 6.55
C VAL A 119 16.34 8.68 5.65
N PHE A 120 16.18 7.50 6.24
CA PHE A 120 15.88 6.25 5.55
C PHE A 120 14.43 5.87 5.80
N SER A 121 13.68 5.56 4.74
CA SER A 121 12.34 5.01 4.88
C SER A 121 12.34 3.52 4.57
N ILE A 122 11.97 2.71 5.53
CA ILE A 122 11.66 1.30 5.34
C ILE A 122 10.18 1.23 4.97
N ALA A 123 9.89 1.32 3.66
CA ALA A 123 8.52 1.34 3.18
C ALA A 123 7.90 -0.05 3.22
N HIS A 124 6.62 -0.10 3.61
CA HIS A 124 5.80 -1.31 3.64
C HIS A 124 4.60 -1.17 2.70
N MET A 125 4.15 -2.27 2.12
CA MET A 125 2.94 -2.36 1.31
C MET A 125 1.88 -3.16 2.05
N ALA A 126 0.70 -2.57 2.22
CA ALA A 126 -0.48 -3.21 2.79
C ALA A 126 -1.57 -3.35 1.74
N LEU A 127 -2.27 -4.49 1.76
CA LEU A 127 -3.43 -4.76 0.92
C LEU A 127 -4.66 -4.91 1.80
N ILE A 128 -5.68 -4.08 1.55
CA ILE A 128 -6.85 -4.00 2.42
C ILE A 128 -8.13 -3.96 1.58
N ASN A 129 -9.15 -4.66 2.04
CA ASN A 129 -10.50 -4.42 1.57
C ASN A 129 -11.09 -3.23 2.33
N LYS A 130 -11.21 -2.06 1.67
CA LYS A 130 -11.69 -0.83 2.31
C LYS A 130 -13.10 -0.93 2.90
N ASN A 131 -13.92 -1.86 2.42
CA ASN A 131 -15.26 -2.09 2.97
C ASN A 131 -15.24 -2.73 4.37
N LYS A 132 -14.09 -3.23 4.82
CA LYS A 132 -13.86 -3.76 6.16
C LYS A 132 -13.28 -2.72 7.13
N LEU A 133 -13.00 -1.51 6.65
CA LEU A 133 -12.41 -0.46 7.46
C LEU A 133 -13.50 0.33 8.18
N HIS A 134 -13.35 0.45 9.49
CA HIS A 134 -14.05 1.44 10.29
C HIS A 134 -13.10 2.64 10.43
N TYR A 135 -13.16 3.56 9.45
CA TYR A 135 -12.31 4.72 9.44
C TYR A 135 -12.56 5.58 10.70
N SER A 136 -11.55 5.67 11.54
CA SER A 136 -11.52 6.54 12.72
C SER A 136 -10.32 7.50 12.65
N GLY A 137 -9.86 7.78 11.42
CA GLY A 137 -8.62 8.54 11.19
C GLY A 137 -8.61 9.90 11.87
N LYS A 138 -7.52 10.19 12.55
CA LYS A 138 -7.25 11.49 13.18
C LYS A 138 -6.84 12.57 12.17
N HIS A 139 -6.57 12.19 10.93
CA HIS A 139 -6.04 13.03 9.87
C HIS A 139 -7.00 13.11 8.68
N ASP A 140 -6.87 14.15 7.85
CA ASP A 140 -7.59 14.28 6.59
C ASP A 140 -7.03 13.28 5.55
N ALA A 141 -7.39 12.00 5.73
CA ALA A 141 -6.97 10.93 4.84
C ALA A 141 -8.07 10.61 3.83
N LYS A 142 -7.68 10.47 2.55
CA LYS A 142 -8.59 10.19 1.44
C LYS A 142 -8.08 9.06 0.57
N TRP A 143 -9.01 8.30 0.00
CA TRP A 143 -8.72 7.31 -1.02
C TRP A 143 -8.67 7.97 -2.39
N PHE A 144 -7.58 7.72 -3.11
CA PHE A 144 -7.40 8.16 -4.49
C PHE A 144 -7.34 6.95 -5.41
N SER A 145 -8.15 6.94 -6.46
CA SER A 145 -8.01 5.94 -7.52
C SER A 145 -6.76 6.20 -8.35
N ILE A 146 -6.09 5.13 -8.74
CA ILE A 146 -4.78 5.17 -9.39
C ILE A 146 -4.97 5.04 -10.89
N GLU A 147 -4.41 5.97 -11.64
CA GLU A 147 -4.12 5.85 -13.05
C GLU A 147 -2.60 5.85 -13.25
N TYR A 148 -2.04 4.71 -13.66
CA TYR A 148 -0.60 4.56 -13.87
C TYR A 148 -0.30 3.92 -15.22
N ASN A 149 0.11 4.77 -16.18
CA ASN A 149 0.39 4.40 -17.56
C ASN A 149 1.69 5.04 -18.03
N ASN A 150 2.54 4.27 -18.70
CA ASN A 150 3.79 4.75 -19.31
C ASN A 150 4.68 5.54 -18.33
N GLY A 151 4.75 5.11 -17.06
CA GLY A 151 5.56 5.76 -16.03
C GLY A 151 4.94 7.03 -15.42
N LYS A 152 3.80 7.51 -15.94
CA LYS A 152 3.08 8.68 -15.43
C LYS A 152 2.02 8.23 -14.42
N LEU A 153 2.05 8.83 -13.23
CA LEU A 153 1.10 8.60 -12.14
C LEU A 153 0.13 9.77 -12.04
N LEU A 154 -1.17 9.46 -12.06
CA LEU A 154 -2.25 10.37 -11.71
C LEU A 154 -3.12 9.71 -10.64
N LEU A 155 -3.61 10.50 -9.69
CA LEU A 155 -4.41 10.04 -8.58
C LEU A 155 -5.70 10.85 -8.53
N HIS A 156 -6.85 10.18 -8.53
CA HIS A 156 -8.15 10.84 -8.62
C HIS A 156 -8.99 10.54 -7.39
N ASN A 157 -9.57 11.58 -6.84
CA ASN A 157 -10.63 11.55 -5.84
C ASN A 157 -11.73 12.50 -6.33
N GLU A 158 -12.98 12.31 -5.94
CA GLU A 158 -14.19 13.02 -6.42
C GLU A 158 -13.93 14.39 -7.05
N ASP A 159 -13.26 15.30 -6.34
CA ASP A 159 -13.02 16.68 -6.74
C ASP A 159 -11.55 16.98 -7.03
N LEU A 160 -10.63 16.04 -6.82
CA LEU A 160 -9.19 16.28 -6.89
C LEU A 160 -8.52 15.34 -7.88
N THR A 161 -7.66 15.91 -8.71
CA THR A 161 -6.68 15.15 -9.50
C THR A 161 -5.29 15.58 -9.07
N LEU A 162 -4.52 14.63 -8.54
CA LEU A 162 -3.15 14.85 -8.11
C LEU A 162 -2.17 14.29 -9.15
N THR A 163 -1.10 15.02 -9.32
CA THR A 163 0.10 14.60 -10.05
C THR A 163 1.21 14.21 -9.07
N GLU A 164 2.33 13.74 -9.59
CA GLU A 164 3.51 13.43 -8.77
C GLU A 164 4.03 14.66 -8.00
N ALA A 165 3.84 15.87 -8.54
CA ALA A 165 4.27 17.13 -7.91
C ALA A 165 3.43 17.49 -6.67
N ASP A 166 2.22 16.96 -6.56
CA ASP A 166 1.33 17.18 -5.42
C ASP A 166 1.61 16.24 -4.25
N LEU A 167 2.50 15.26 -4.48
CA LEU A 167 2.95 14.32 -3.45
C LEU A 167 4.16 14.87 -2.71
N ALA A 168 4.20 14.58 -1.41
CA ALA A 168 5.31 14.98 -0.55
C ALA A 168 6.51 14.03 -0.74
N PHE A 169 7.70 14.56 -0.52
CA PHE A 169 8.96 13.81 -0.54
C PHE A 169 9.14 12.99 -1.85
N ASP A 170 9.55 11.75 -1.70
CA ASP A 170 9.67 10.76 -2.78
C ASP A 170 8.49 9.77 -2.83
N HIS A 171 7.34 10.13 -2.24
CA HIS A 171 6.19 9.22 -2.11
C HIS A 171 5.61 8.80 -3.47
N ALA A 172 5.74 9.62 -4.52
CA ALA A 172 5.41 9.20 -5.88
C ALA A 172 6.23 7.98 -6.32
N MET A 173 7.52 7.93 -5.97
CA MET A 173 8.40 6.80 -6.26
C MET A 173 7.98 5.56 -5.46
N ILE A 174 7.64 5.72 -4.18
CA ILE A 174 7.15 4.61 -3.34
C ILE A 174 5.89 3.99 -3.94
N ILE A 175 4.91 4.82 -4.36
CA ILE A 175 3.67 4.36 -4.99
C ILE A 175 3.96 3.59 -6.29
N LYS A 176 4.79 4.15 -7.18
CA LYS A 176 5.17 3.48 -8.43
C LYS A 176 5.85 2.13 -8.18
N THR A 177 6.79 2.09 -7.25
CA THR A 177 7.48 0.84 -6.85
C THR A 177 6.50 -0.20 -6.34
N GLY A 178 5.50 0.21 -5.53
CA GLY A 178 4.47 -0.69 -5.02
C GLY A 178 3.54 -1.21 -6.11
N ILE A 179 3.14 -0.37 -7.07
CA ILE A 179 2.34 -0.79 -8.22
C ILE A 179 3.09 -1.85 -9.03
N GLU A 180 4.36 -1.62 -9.35
CA GLU A 180 5.17 -2.58 -10.09
C GLU A 180 5.40 -3.89 -9.29
N ARG A 181 5.61 -3.79 -7.97
CA ARG A 181 5.70 -4.96 -7.09
C ARG A 181 4.41 -5.77 -7.13
N LEU A 182 3.26 -5.12 -7.01
CA LEU A 182 1.95 -5.77 -7.03
C LEU A 182 1.68 -6.42 -8.40
N ARG A 183 1.96 -5.71 -9.51
CA ARG A 183 1.84 -6.23 -10.87
C ARG A 183 2.64 -7.51 -11.07
N ASN A 184 3.87 -7.53 -10.59
CA ASN A 184 4.73 -8.70 -10.70
C ASN A 184 4.26 -9.88 -9.84
N LYS A 185 3.66 -9.62 -8.66
CA LYS A 185 3.23 -10.67 -7.73
C LYS A 185 1.85 -11.26 -8.03
N ILE A 186 0.92 -10.45 -8.56
CA ILE A 186 -0.48 -10.87 -8.72
C ILE A 186 -0.66 -12.08 -9.65
N GLU A 187 0.25 -12.28 -10.59
CA GLU A 187 0.15 -13.39 -11.56
C GLU A 187 0.50 -14.75 -10.96
N TYR A 188 1.37 -14.81 -9.93
CA TYR A 188 1.85 -16.08 -9.36
C TYR A 188 1.56 -16.26 -7.87
N THR A 189 0.93 -15.27 -7.23
CA THR A 189 0.52 -15.35 -5.82
C THR A 189 -0.99 -15.19 -5.67
N ASP A 190 -1.47 -15.29 -4.42
CA ASP A 190 -2.87 -15.14 -4.07
C ASP A 190 -3.19 -13.81 -3.39
N ILE A 191 -2.24 -12.86 -3.40
CA ILE A 191 -2.36 -11.58 -2.66
C ILE A 191 -3.54 -10.72 -3.11
N VAL A 192 -4.05 -10.90 -4.32
CA VAL A 192 -5.25 -10.19 -4.80
C VAL A 192 -6.45 -10.39 -3.87
N PHE A 193 -6.57 -11.59 -3.27
CA PHE A 193 -7.70 -11.92 -2.42
C PHE A 193 -7.72 -11.13 -1.10
N ASP A 194 -6.60 -10.58 -0.67
CA ASP A 194 -6.54 -9.71 0.53
C ASP A 194 -7.28 -8.38 0.32
N MET A 195 -7.44 -7.94 -0.94
CA MET A 195 -8.23 -6.77 -1.31
C MET A 195 -9.68 -7.11 -1.65
N MET A 196 -10.00 -8.39 -1.93
CA MET A 196 -11.33 -8.80 -2.33
C MET A 196 -12.28 -8.98 -1.13
N PRO A 197 -13.61 -8.84 -1.32
CA PRO A 197 -14.57 -9.34 -0.36
C PRO A 197 -14.45 -10.88 -0.26
N SER A 198 -15.00 -11.45 0.82
CA SER A 198 -14.99 -12.91 1.04
C SER A 198 -15.72 -13.69 -0.06
N GLU A 199 -16.72 -13.07 -0.69
CA GLU A 199 -17.48 -13.62 -1.82
C GLU A 199 -17.52 -12.60 -2.95
N PHE A 200 -17.23 -13.03 -4.16
CA PHE A 200 -17.09 -12.19 -5.35
C PHE A 200 -17.51 -12.95 -6.62
N THR A 201 -17.82 -12.24 -7.69
CA THR A 201 -18.00 -12.84 -9.00
C THR A 201 -16.67 -12.97 -9.75
N LEU A 202 -16.57 -13.93 -10.69
CA LEU A 202 -15.37 -14.04 -11.53
C LEU A 202 -15.13 -12.78 -12.37
N GLY A 203 -16.20 -12.08 -12.74
CA GLY A 203 -16.10 -10.80 -13.46
C GLY A 203 -15.45 -9.71 -12.62
N GLU A 204 -15.83 -9.57 -11.35
CA GLU A 204 -15.19 -8.62 -10.41
C GLU A 204 -13.71 -8.95 -10.21
N LEU A 205 -13.39 -10.22 -9.98
CA LEU A 205 -12.00 -10.66 -9.83
C LEU A 205 -11.19 -10.37 -11.09
N GLN A 206 -11.73 -10.65 -12.29
CA GLN A 206 -11.07 -10.33 -13.56
C GLN A 206 -10.80 -8.82 -13.70
N GLN A 207 -11.79 -7.98 -13.36
CA GLN A 207 -11.62 -6.52 -13.42
C GLN A 207 -10.53 -6.04 -12.48
N VAL A 208 -10.39 -6.63 -11.27
CA VAL A 208 -9.31 -6.31 -10.34
C VAL A 208 -7.95 -6.66 -10.93
N TYR A 209 -7.80 -7.83 -11.53
CA TYR A 209 -6.57 -8.18 -12.24
C TYR A 209 -6.27 -7.21 -13.39
N GLU A 210 -7.28 -6.88 -14.20
CA GLU A 210 -7.12 -5.97 -15.35
C GLU A 210 -6.68 -4.56 -14.92
N ILE A 211 -7.27 -4.02 -13.85
CA ILE A 211 -6.97 -2.66 -13.38
C ILE A 211 -5.57 -2.57 -12.77
N ILE A 212 -5.14 -3.59 -12.03
CA ILE A 212 -3.81 -3.64 -11.45
C ILE A 212 -2.76 -3.84 -12.55
N LEU A 213 -2.97 -4.79 -13.46
CA LEU A 213 -2.05 -5.09 -14.56
C LEU A 213 -2.03 -4.00 -15.65
N GLY A 214 -3.04 -3.13 -15.70
CA GLY A 214 -3.19 -2.11 -16.72
C GLY A 214 -3.47 -2.68 -18.12
N ARG A 215 -3.97 -3.91 -18.23
CA ARG A 215 -4.29 -4.57 -19.52
C ARG A 215 -5.54 -5.43 -19.42
N LYS A 216 -6.23 -5.55 -20.55
CA LYS A 216 -7.40 -6.45 -20.64
C LYS A 216 -6.98 -7.92 -20.71
N MET A 217 -7.82 -8.77 -20.13
CA MET A 217 -7.62 -10.21 -20.11
C MET A 217 -8.75 -10.92 -20.88
N ILE A 218 -8.40 -11.98 -21.62
CA ILE A 218 -9.38 -12.82 -22.29
C ILE A 218 -10.10 -13.66 -21.23
N PRO A 219 -11.46 -13.57 -21.10
CA PRO A 219 -12.20 -14.21 -20.02
C PRO A 219 -11.96 -15.74 -19.91
N ALA A 220 -11.87 -16.43 -21.04
CA ALA A 220 -11.62 -17.87 -21.03
C ALA A 220 -10.21 -18.24 -20.53
N ALA A 221 -9.20 -17.43 -20.85
CA ALA A 221 -7.84 -17.61 -20.36
C ALA A 221 -7.76 -17.30 -18.86
N PHE A 222 -8.38 -16.19 -18.42
CA PHE A 222 -8.45 -15.81 -17.02
C PHE A 222 -9.09 -16.93 -16.16
N ARG A 223 -10.24 -17.44 -16.57
CA ARG A 223 -10.91 -18.54 -15.85
C ARG A 223 -10.01 -19.78 -15.67
N ARG A 224 -9.22 -20.14 -16.68
CA ARG A 224 -8.24 -21.24 -16.56
C ARG A 224 -7.15 -20.93 -15.53
N THR A 225 -6.64 -19.71 -15.53
CA THR A 225 -5.57 -19.30 -14.62
C THR A 225 -6.01 -19.34 -13.15
N ILE A 226 -7.28 -19.00 -12.86
CA ILE A 226 -7.78 -18.93 -11.48
C ILE A 226 -8.55 -20.18 -11.02
N ALA A 227 -8.73 -21.18 -11.89
CA ALA A 227 -9.58 -22.35 -11.61
C ALA A 227 -9.22 -23.07 -10.30
N ASN A 228 -7.92 -23.17 -9.99
CA ASN A 228 -7.43 -23.82 -8.78
C ASN A 228 -7.38 -22.88 -7.54
N LYS A 229 -7.67 -21.59 -7.73
CA LYS A 229 -7.57 -20.57 -6.67
C LYS A 229 -8.94 -20.21 -6.08
N VAL A 230 -10.04 -20.60 -6.72
CA VAL A 230 -11.40 -20.22 -6.31
C VAL A 230 -12.34 -21.41 -6.35
N VAL A 231 -13.34 -21.41 -5.47
CA VAL A 231 -14.42 -22.39 -5.46
C VAL A 231 -15.77 -21.69 -5.54
N PRO A 232 -16.75 -22.22 -6.29
CA PRO A 232 -18.09 -21.68 -6.35
C PRO A 232 -18.78 -21.83 -4.99
N THR A 233 -19.69 -20.91 -4.69
CA THR A 233 -20.63 -21.02 -3.59
C THR A 233 -22.04 -21.34 -4.13
N ASP A 234 -22.97 -21.67 -3.25
CA ASP A 234 -24.39 -21.85 -3.56
C ASP A 234 -25.16 -20.54 -3.72
N LYS A 235 -24.48 -19.40 -3.58
CA LYS A 235 -25.07 -18.07 -3.66
C LYS A 235 -24.93 -17.46 -5.05
N MET A 236 -25.90 -16.65 -5.41
CA MET A 236 -25.91 -15.86 -6.64
C MET A 236 -26.12 -14.40 -6.35
N ARG A 237 -25.45 -13.53 -7.12
CA ARG A 237 -25.70 -12.09 -7.09
C ARG A 237 -26.50 -11.70 -8.33
N SER A 238 -27.67 -11.10 -8.09
CA SER A 238 -28.48 -10.49 -9.13
C SER A 238 -28.06 -9.03 -9.28
N GLY A 239 -27.64 -8.63 -10.47
CA GLY A 239 -27.40 -7.21 -10.80
C GLY A 239 -28.61 -6.66 -11.55
N SER A 240 -28.80 -5.33 -11.49
CA SER A 240 -29.82 -4.64 -12.27
C SER A 240 -29.57 -4.82 -13.78
N GLY A 241 -30.37 -5.66 -14.42
CA GLY A 241 -30.35 -5.86 -15.89
C GLY A 241 -29.43 -6.95 -16.43
N HIS A 242 -28.75 -7.74 -15.59
CA HIS A 242 -27.91 -8.86 -16.02
C HIS A 242 -28.36 -10.21 -15.44
N ARG A 243 -28.05 -11.29 -16.15
CA ARG A 243 -28.28 -12.66 -15.65
C ARG A 243 -27.56 -12.85 -14.30
N PRO A 244 -28.20 -13.47 -13.29
CA PRO A 244 -27.56 -13.75 -12.01
C PRO A 244 -26.21 -14.44 -12.17
N SER A 245 -25.22 -13.99 -11.41
CA SER A 245 -23.85 -14.52 -11.43
C SER A 245 -23.58 -15.32 -10.16
N VAL A 246 -22.97 -16.50 -10.31
CA VAL A 246 -22.50 -17.32 -9.19
C VAL A 246 -21.43 -16.57 -8.41
N LEU A 247 -21.50 -16.61 -7.09
CA LEU A 247 -20.44 -16.11 -6.22
C LEU A 247 -19.40 -17.18 -5.96
N PHE A 248 -18.16 -16.74 -5.88
CA PHE A 248 -16.99 -17.55 -5.60
C PHE A 248 -16.31 -17.06 -4.34
N LYS A 249 -15.54 -17.92 -3.69
CA LYS A 249 -14.63 -17.60 -2.61
C LYS A 249 -13.24 -18.14 -2.90
N LYS A 250 -12.22 -17.62 -2.22
CA LYS A 250 -10.87 -18.17 -2.29
C LYS A 250 -10.88 -19.64 -1.90
N HIS A 251 -10.16 -20.47 -2.64
CA HIS A 251 -9.87 -21.85 -2.25
C HIS A 251 -8.84 -21.82 -1.11
N CYS A 252 -9.12 -22.49 -0.01
CA CYS A 252 -8.21 -22.59 1.15
C CYS A 252 -7.11 -23.62 0.87
#